data_307d2f0d4ec6c0740c2763dabc7f7e9c
#
_entry.id   307d2f0d4ec6c0740c2763dabc7f7e9c
#
_cell.length_a   1.000
_cell.length_b   1.000
_cell.length_c   1.000
_cell.angle_alpha   90.00
_cell.angle_beta   90.00
_cell.angle_gamma   90.00
#
_symmetry.space_group_name_H-M   'P 1'
#
loop_
_entity.id
_entity.type
_entity.pdbx_description
1 polymer ?
#
loop_
_entity_poly.entity_id
_entity_poly.type
_entity_poly.pdbx_seq_one_letter_code
_entity_poly.pdbx_strand_id
1 'polypeptide(L)'
;MRGMEKQSNNQGEPRKGLLSNNTTAMRNLTELIENPTLREVLSRYEKADTPEELEAAKRYQKEVQAAMSKEEQEAYNEASLSDYRRMLSAMEEDITELKAESMRRKLGDVPNAISLTYIASKCGRSKSWLSQRLNGHKVNGKEAHFTASEAKMVEDALHDLGNKLLKVALI
;
A
#
# COMPACT_ATOMS: atom_id res chain seq x y z
N MET A 1 -26.31 -8.93 -53.80
CA MET A 1 -25.24 -9.80 -53.19
C MET A 1 -24.98 -9.28 -51.81
N ARG A 2 -25.23 -10.12 -50.80
CA ARG A 2 -25.22 -9.74 -49.40
C ARG A 2 -23.79 -9.91 -48.85
N GLY A 3 -23.19 -8.82 -48.27
CA GLY A 3 -21.95 -8.89 -47.54
C GLY A 3 -22.21 -9.35 -46.12
N MET A 4 -21.54 -10.41 -45.72
CA MET A 4 -21.59 -10.98 -44.36
C MET A 4 -20.69 -10.15 -43.45
N GLU A 5 -21.27 -9.51 -42.43
CA GLU A 5 -20.53 -8.96 -41.27
C GLU A 5 -19.93 -10.08 -40.44
N LYS A 6 -18.62 -10.04 -40.29
CA LYS A 6 -17.88 -10.86 -39.34
C LYS A 6 -17.94 -10.18 -37.99
N GLN A 7 -18.73 -10.74 -37.06
CA GLN A 7 -18.65 -10.44 -35.65
C GLN A 7 -17.29 -10.93 -35.11
N SER A 8 -16.46 -9.98 -34.68
CA SER A 8 -15.22 -10.25 -33.96
C SER A 8 -15.55 -10.58 -32.51
N ASN A 9 -15.39 -11.84 -32.16
CA ASN A 9 -15.55 -12.37 -30.82
C ASN A 9 -14.30 -11.96 -30.01
N ASN A 10 -14.41 -10.85 -29.26
CA ASN A 10 -13.34 -10.38 -28.37
C ASN A 10 -13.47 -11.12 -27.03
N GLN A 11 -12.96 -12.35 -26.98
CA GLN A 11 -12.75 -13.07 -25.72
C GLN A 11 -11.56 -12.39 -25.02
N GLY A 12 -11.87 -11.69 -23.92
CA GLY A 12 -10.87 -11.03 -23.10
C GLY A 12 -9.86 -12.02 -22.53
N GLU A 13 -8.63 -11.91 -23.03
CA GLU A 13 -7.48 -12.56 -22.38
C GLU A 13 -7.34 -12.08 -20.95
N PRO A 14 -6.99 -12.97 -20.00
CA PRO A 14 -6.72 -12.56 -18.63
C PRO A 14 -5.52 -11.60 -18.64
N ARG A 15 -5.70 -10.43 -18.05
CA ARG A 15 -4.65 -9.39 -17.93
C ARG A 15 -3.49 -9.88 -17.06
N LYS A 16 -2.66 -10.76 -17.62
CA LYS A 16 -1.29 -11.02 -17.13
C LYS A 16 -0.41 -9.86 -17.57
N GLY A 17 0.08 -9.08 -16.62
CA GLY A 17 1.21 -8.20 -16.87
C GLY A 17 1.00 -6.70 -16.69
N LEU A 18 0.57 -6.26 -15.52
CA LEU A 18 0.66 -4.83 -15.13
C LEU A 18 1.34 -4.60 -13.77
N LEU A 19 2.14 -5.56 -13.32
CA LEU A 19 3.00 -5.44 -12.13
C LEU A 19 4.41 -5.89 -12.50
N SER A 20 5.07 -5.14 -13.37
CA SER A 20 6.48 -5.36 -13.69
C SER A 20 7.22 -4.04 -13.53
N ASN A 21 8.22 -4.10 -12.63
CA ASN A 21 9.38 -3.24 -12.47
C ASN A 21 9.15 -1.88 -11.77
N ASN A 22 9.04 -1.89 -10.50
CA ASN A 22 9.49 -1.02 -9.40
C ASN A 22 8.49 -1.00 -8.23
N THR A 23 7.92 -2.13 -7.92
CA THR A 23 7.13 -2.28 -6.69
C THR A 23 8.11 -2.77 -5.64
N THR A 24 8.33 -1.98 -4.59
CA THR A 24 8.76 -2.51 -3.28
C THR A 24 7.95 -3.78 -3.09
N ALA A 25 8.61 -4.94 -3.03
CA ALA A 25 7.92 -6.22 -2.98
C ALA A 25 7.03 -6.19 -1.74
N MET A 26 5.70 -6.19 -1.94
CA MET A 26 4.76 -6.27 -0.81
C MET A 26 5.15 -7.48 0.02
N ARG A 27 5.27 -7.29 1.33
CA ARG A 27 5.57 -8.39 2.25
C ARG A 27 4.58 -9.53 2.03
N ASN A 28 5.09 -10.75 2.05
CA ASN A 28 4.21 -11.91 2.12
C ASN A 28 3.58 -11.93 3.53
N LEU A 29 2.34 -11.48 3.63
CA LEU A 29 1.63 -11.34 4.90
C LEU A 29 1.41 -12.70 5.59
N THR A 30 1.36 -13.79 4.83
CA THR A 30 1.21 -15.14 5.39
C THR A 30 2.43 -15.58 6.20
N GLU A 31 3.61 -15.01 5.95
CA GLU A 31 4.83 -15.27 6.75
C GLU A 31 4.75 -14.68 8.16
N LEU A 32 3.90 -13.68 8.38
CA LEU A 32 3.68 -13.03 9.68
C LEU A 32 2.76 -13.83 10.59
N ILE A 33 2.15 -14.91 10.10
CA ILE A 33 1.21 -15.75 10.84
C ILE A 33 2.00 -16.79 11.61
N GLU A 34 1.91 -16.79 12.93
CA GLU A 34 2.55 -17.76 13.79
C GLU A 34 1.71 -19.02 13.98
N ASN A 35 0.38 -18.89 14.00
CA ASN A 35 -0.51 -20.03 14.10
C ASN A 35 -0.41 -20.91 12.84
N PRO A 36 0.08 -22.15 12.94
CA PRO A 36 0.32 -22.99 11.76
C PRO A 36 -0.97 -23.38 11.04
N THR A 37 -2.05 -23.57 11.78
CA THR A 37 -3.37 -23.90 11.20
C THR A 37 -3.95 -22.74 10.43
N LEU A 38 -3.89 -21.52 10.98
CA LEU A 38 -4.31 -20.31 10.27
C LEU A 38 -3.44 -20.06 9.03
N ARG A 39 -2.13 -20.25 9.13
CA ARG A 39 -1.21 -20.11 7.99
C ARG A 39 -1.58 -21.05 6.85
N GLU A 40 -1.87 -22.31 7.16
CA GLU A 40 -2.27 -23.30 6.15
C GLU A 40 -3.62 -22.92 5.51
N VAL A 41 -4.61 -22.52 6.31
CA VAL A 41 -5.91 -22.05 5.81
C VAL A 41 -5.73 -20.88 4.86
N LEU A 42 -5.00 -19.84 5.27
CA LEU A 42 -4.81 -18.64 4.44
C LEU A 42 -3.98 -18.92 3.19
N SER A 43 -2.97 -19.79 3.27
CA SER A 43 -2.20 -20.23 2.10
C SER A 43 -3.08 -20.89 1.03
N ARG A 44 -4.13 -21.61 1.44
CA ARG A 44 -5.09 -22.21 0.50
C ARG A 44 -5.95 -21.17 -0.18
N TYR A 45 -6.38 -20.15 0.56
CA TYR A 45 -7.12 -19.02 -0.02
C TYR A 45 -6.25 -18.21 -0.98
N GLU A 46 -4.98 -17.99 -0.64
CA GLU A 46 -4.03 -17.23 -1.48
C GLU A 46 -3.75 -17.94 -2.82
N LYS A 47 -3.71 -19.28 -2.81
CA LYS A 47 -3.44 -20.10 -3.98
C LYS A 47 -4.67 -20.40 -4.83
N ALA A 48 -5.85 -20.04 -4.36
CA ALA A 48 -7.11 -20.31 -5.04
C ALA A 48 -7.32 -19.31 -6.19
N ASP A 49 -7.03 -19.73 -7.41
CA ASP A 49 -7.21 -18.93 -8.64
C ASP A 49 -8.58 -19.15 -9.30
N THR A 50 -9.28 -20.22 -8.92
CA THR A 50 -10.60 -20.59 -9.47
C THR A 50 -11.68 -20.61 -8.40
N PRO A 51 -12.98 -20.46 -8.79
CA PRO A 51 -14.10 -20.60 -7.85
C PRO A 51 -14.12 -21.97 -7.15
N GLU A 52 -13.75 -23.05 -7.85
CA GLU A 52 -13.69 -24.39 -7.31
C GLU A 52 -12.63 -24.54 -6.22
N GLU A 53 -11.46 -23.97 -6.43
CA GLU A 53 -10.35 -23.94 -5.45
C GLU A 53 -10.72 -23.09 -4.23
N LEU A 54 -11.41 -21.97 -4.44
CA LEU A 54 -11.91 -21.14 -3.35
C LEU A 54 -12.92 -21.91 -2.48
N GLU A 55 -13.84 -22.65 -3.09
CA GLU A 55 -14.78 -23.49 -2.36
C GLU A 55 -14.07 -24.66 -1.64
N ALA A 56 -13.00 -25.21 -2.22
CA ALA A 56 -12.18 -26.21 -1.55
C ALA A 56 -11.47 -25.64 -0.31
N ALA A 57 -10.92 -24.41 -0.40
CA ALA A 57 -10.33 -23.72 0.74
C ALA A 57 -11.34 -23.45 1.86
N LYS A 58 -12.56 -23.03 1.53
CA LYS A 58 -13.66 -22.83 2.50
C LYS A 58 -14.07 -24.14 3.19
N ARG A 59 -14.16 -25.25 2.43
CA ARG A 59 -14.46 -26.57 3.01
C ARG A 59 -13.37 -26.99 3.99
N TYR A 60 -12.11 -26.90 3.60
CA TYR A 60 -10.99 -27.21 4.46
C TYR A 60 -11.03 -26.40 5.77
N GLN A 61 -11.28 -25.09 5.70
CA GLN A 61 -11.40 -24.24 6.89
C GLN A 61 -12.52 -24.76 7.84
N LYS A 62 -13.67 -25.10 7.29
CA LYS A 62 -14.80 -25.64 8.09
C LYS A 62 -14.47 -26.98 8.72
N GLU A 63 -13.82 -27.90 7.98
CA GLU A 63 -13.40 -29.21 8.48
C GLU A 63 -12.40 -29.08 9.63
N VAL A 64 -11.40 -28.21 9.48
CA VAL A 64 -10.42 -27.94 10.54
C VAL A 64 -11.09 -27.38 11.80
N GLN A 65 -12.01 -26.41 11.66
CA GLN A 65 -12.71 -25.83 12.79
C GLN A 65 -13.66 -26.85 13.46
N ALA A 66 -14.32 -27.69 12.69
CA ALA A 66 -15.23 -28.72 13.20
C ALA A 66 -14.51 -29.85 13.93
N ALA A 67 -13.23 -30.09 13.64
CA ALA A 67 -12.41 -31.10 14.28
C ALA A 67 -11.83 -30.66 15.63
N MET A 68 -11.87 -29.36 15.96
CA MET A 68 -11.34 -28.80 17.20
C MET A 68 -12.30 -28.99 18.37
N SER A 69 -11.76 -29.30 19.55
CA SER A 69 -12.47 -29.16 20.82
C SER A 69 -12.80 -27.69 21.10
N LYS A 70 -13.65 -27.43 22.09
CA LYS A 70 -14.01 -26.06 22.45
C LYS A 70 -12.80 -25.25 22.94
N GLU A 71 -11.95 -25.87 23.74
CA GLU A 71 -10.71 -25.28 24.27
C GLU A 71 -9.71 -24.99 23.16
N GLU A 72 -9.54 -25.91 22.20
CA GLU A 72 -8.70 -25.71 21.02
C GLU A 72 -9.21 -24.60 20.14
N GLN A 73 -10.53 -24.47 19.98
CA GLN A 73 -11.14 -23.41 19.18
C GLN A 73 -10.97 -22.03 19.83
N GLU A 74 -11.08 -21.94 21.17
CA GLU A 74 -10.83 -20.70 21.89
C GLU A 74 -9.36 -20.28 21.74
N ALA A 75 -8.41 -21.20 21.93
CA ALA A 75 -6.98 -20.95 21.72
C ALA A 75 -6.64 -20.56 20.28
N TYR A 76 -7.24 -21.24 19.29
CA TYR A 76 -7.09 -20.90 17.87
C TYR A 76 -7.59 -19.49 17.57
N ASN A 77 -8.75 -19.11 18.10
CA ASN A 77 -9.33 -17.78 17.88
C ASN A 77 -8.45 -16.67 18.49
N GLU A 78 -7.93 -16.87 19.70
CA GLU A 78 -7.05 -15.90 20.37
C GLU A 78 -5.74 -15.72 19.60
N ALA A 79 -5.07 -16.82 19.23
CA ALA A 79 -3.85 -16.79 18.43
C ALA A 79 -4.09 -16.13 17.05
N SER A 80 -5.23 -16.45 16.39
CA SER A 80 -5.60 -15.87 15.11
C SER A 80 -5.82 -14.36 15.20
N LEU A 81 -6.45 -13.88 16.27
CA LEU A 81 -6.61 -12.43 16.49
C LEU A 81 -5.26 -11.71 16.65
N SER A 82 -4.29 -12.34 17.33
CA SER A 82 -2.93 -11.81 17.45
C SER A 82 -2.26 -11.71 16.07
N ASP A 83 -2.35 -12.76 15.28
CA ASP A 83 -1.79 -12.83 13.93
C ASP A 83 -2.43 -11.78 13.01
N TYR A 84 -3.76 -11.63 13.01
CA TYR A 84 -4.45 -10.61 12.23
C TYR A 84 -4.04 -9.18 12.62
N ARG A 85 -3.86 -8.89 13.90
CA ARG A 85 -3.36 -7.58 14.34
C ARG A 85 -1.96 -7.29 13.80
N ARG A 86 -1.09 -8.31 13.77
CA ARG A 86 0.27 -8.23 13.23
C ARG A 86 0.25 -7.97 11.73
N MET A 87 -0.60 -8.69 10.98
CA MET A 87 -0.81 -8.46 9.55
C MET A 87 -1.33 -7.06 9.27
N LEU A 88 -2.34 -6.60 10.00
CA LEU A 88 -2.90 -5.25 9.82
C LEU A 88 -1.85 -4.17 10.07
N SER A 89 -1.04 -4.31 11.12
CA SER A 89 0.06 -3.36 11.40
C SER A 89 1.06 -3.31 10.26
N ALA A 90 1.44 -4.47 9.72
CA ALA A 90 2.36 -4.55 8.57
C ALA A 90 1.75 -3.92 7.31
N MET A 91 0.48 -4.15 7.04
CA MET A 91 -0.23 -3.52 5.92
C MET A 91 -0.30 -1.99 6.06
N GLU A 92 -0.54 -1.47 7.26
CA GLU A 92 -0.54 -0.03 7.52
C GLU A 92 0.85 0.59 7.27
N GLU A 93 1.92 -0.11 7.66
CA GLU A 93 3.30 0.29 7.36
C GLU A 93 3.54 0.34 5.85
N ASP A 94 3.19 -0.72 5.11
CA ASP A 94 3.37 -0.82 3.66
C ASP A 94 2.57 0.26 2.91
N ILE A 95 1.31 0.52 3.32
CA ILE A 95 0.49 1.60 2.76
C ILE A 95 1.14 2.96 3.00
N THR A 96 1.71 3.17 4.18
CA THR A 96 2.38 4.43 4.52
C THR A 96 3.62 4.65 3.66
N GLU A 97 4.41 3.60 3.44
CA GLU A 97 5.59 3.63 2.57
C GLU A 97 5.21 3.90 1.11
N LEU A 98 4.21 3.21 0.57
CA LEU A 98 3.70 3.42 -0.79
C LEU A 98 3.17 4.85 -1.01
N LYS A 99 2.49 5.42 -0.03
CA LYS A 99 2.02 6.81 -0.08
C LYS A 99 3.20 7.78 -0.11
N ALA A 100 4.24 7.54 0.70
CA ALA A 100 5.44 8.37 0.73
C ALA A 100 6.22 8.29 -0.59
N GLU A 101 6.36 7.09 -1.17
CA GLU A 101 6.99 6.90 -2.47
C GLU A 101 6.20 7.59 -3.59
N SER A 102 4.88 7.44 -3.60
CA SER A 102 4.00 8.14 -4.55
C SER A 102 4.16 9.65 -4.47
N MET A 103 4.26 10.20 -3.26
CA MET A 103 4.49 11.64 -3.05
C MET A 103 5.86 12.07 -3.58
N ARG A 104 6.93 11.33 -3.29
CA ARG A 104 8.27 11.60 -3.83
C ARG A 104 8.27 11.62 -5.36
N ARG A 105 7.61 10.64 -5.97
CA ARG A 105 7.48 10.55 -7.44
C ARG A 105 6.72 11.72 -8.05
N LYS A 106 5.63 12.16 -7.42
CA LYS A 106 4.84 13.34 -7.86
C LYS A 106 5.63 14.64 -7.74
N LEU A 107 6.45 14.77 -6.70
CA LEU A 107 7.29 15.95 -6.51
C LEU A 107 8.45 16.02 -7.52
N GLY A 108 8.94 14.85 -8.01
CA GLY A 108 10.03 14.79 -8.99
C GLY A 108 11.23 15.63 -8.59
N ASP A 109 11.64 16.55 -9.46
CA ASP A 109 12.76 17.48 -9.28
C ASP A 109 12.37 18.81 -8.58
N VAL A 110 11.07 19.04 -8.34
CA VAL A 110 10.58 20.26 -7.67
C VAL A 110 11.37 20.62 -6.40
N PRO A 111 11.73 19.66 -5.51
CA PRO A 111 12.51 19.96 -4.32
C PRO A 111 13.91 20.56 -4.62
N ASN A 112 14.47 20.31 -5.80
CA ASN A 112 15.74 20.86 -6.23
C ASN A 112 15.61 22.28 -6.81
N ALA A 113 14.41 22.58 -7.36
CA ALA A 113 14.13 23.86 -8.00
C ALA A 113 13.64 24.95 -7.02
N ILE A 114 13.24 24.57 -5.80
CA ILE A 114 12.63 25.48 -4.82
C ILE A 114 13.39 25.51 -3.50
N SER A 115 13.19 26.59 -2.72
CA SER A 115 13.74 26.68 -1.37
C SER A 115 12.98 25.80 -0.37
N LEU A 116 13.56 24.66 0.01
CA LEU A 116 13.00 23.80 1.06
C LEU A 116 12.83 24.54 2.40
N THR A 117 13.69 25.53 2.68
CA THR A 117 13.56 26.37 3.88
C THR A 117 12.28 27.18 3.84
N TYR A 118 11.94 27.76 2.68
CA TYR A 118 10.70 28.51 2.49
C TYR A 118 9.47 27.62 2.70
N ILE A 119 9.41 26.46 2.04
CA ILE A 119 8.28 25.52 2.17
C ILE A 119 8.14 25.04 3.61
N ALA A 120 9.25 24.63 4.25
CA ALA A 120 9.22 24.16 5.63
C ALA A 120 8.70 25.24 6.59
N SER A 121 9.13 26.51 6.41
CA SER A 121 8.66 27.64 7.23
C SER A 121 7.16 27.88 7.08
N LYS A 122 6.61 27.70 5.87
CA LYS A 122 5.17 27.79 5.63
C LYS A 122 4.37 26.70 6.35
N CYS A 123 4.98 25.52 6.52
CA CYS A 123 4.42 24.42 7.30
C CYS A 123 4.65 24.54 8.82
N GLY A 124 5.30 25.64 9.31
CA GLY A 124 5.69 25.76 10.69
C GLY A 124 6.73 24.71 11.13
N ARG A 125 7.57 24.26 10.20
CA ARG A 125 8.55 23.19 10.39
C ARG A 125 9.97 23.63 9.98
N SER A 126 10.98 22.83 10.37
CA SER A 126 12.35 23.06 9.96
C SER A 126 12.65 22.48 8.57
N LYS A 127 13.68 23.03 7.89
CA LYS A 127 14.20 22.44 6.64
C LYS A 127 14.59 20.98 6.82
N SER A 128 15.23 20.64 7.95
CA SER A 128 15.65 19.27 8.25
C SER A 128 14.45 18.32 8.32
N TRP A 129 13.36 18.75 8.99
CA TRP A 129 12.12 17.97 9.05
C TRP A 129 11.58 17.66 7.64
N LEU A 130 11.52 18.65 6.76
CA LEU A 130 11.04 18.49 5.40
C LEU A 130 11.97 17.58 4.58
N SER A 131 13.28 17.82 4.64
CA SER A 131 14.29 17.03 3.92
C SER A 131 14.28 15.55 4.34
N GLN A 132 14.15 15.27 5.64
CA GLN A 132 14.08 13.89 6.15
C GLN A 132 12.91 13.11 5.54
N ARG A 133 11.73 13.74 5.46
CA ARG A 133 10.53 13.10 4.91
C ARG A 133 10.55 12.97 3.40
N LEU A 134 11.10 13.96 2.71
CA LEU A 134 11.27 13.91 1.24
C LEU A 134 12.22 12.81 0.82
N ASN A 135 13.28 12.58 1.60
CA ASN A 135 14.34 11.63 1.24
C ASN A 135 14.23 10.28 1.97
N GLY A 136 13.20 10.08 2.83
CA GLY A 136 13.03 8.84 3.59
C GLY A 136 14.15 8.59 4.59
N HIS A 137 14.78 9.65 5.15
CA HIS A 137 15.84 9.47 6.13
C HIS A 137 15.30 8.83 7.41
N LYS A 138 16.11 7.95 8.03
CA LYS A 138 15.74 7.32 9.30
C LYS A 138 15.79 8.31 10.45
N VAL A 139 14.70 8.40 11.20
CA VAL A 139 14.58 9.15 12.45
C VAL A 139 14.18 8.16 13.53
N ASN A 140 14.97 8.02 14.58
CA ASN A 140 14.77 7.04 15.65
C ASN A 140 14.62 5.60 15.13
N GLY A 141 15.41 5.23 14.12
CA GLY A 141 15.44 3.87 13.55
C GLY A 141 14.33 3.56 12.54
N LYS A 142 13.35 4.46 12.35
CA LYS A 142 12.27 4.33 11.36
C LYS A 142 12.38 5.38 10.27
N GLU A 143 11.99 5.03 9.05
CA GLU A 143 11.94 6.02 7.96
C GLU A 143 10.92 7.11 8.26
N ALA A 144 11.32 8.36 8.02
CA ALA A 144 10.46 9.51 8.20
C ALA A 144 9.52 9.66 7.00
N HIS A 145 8.22 9.53 7.23
CA HIS A 145 7.18 9.73 6.24
C HIS A 145 6.26 10.88 6.61
N PHE A 146 5.55 11.41 5.62
CA PHE A 146 4.51 12.40 5.87
C PHE A 146 3.23 11.70 6.35
N THR A 147 2.63 12.23 7.39
CA THR A 147 1.22 11.96 7.67
C THR A 147 0.34 12.62 6.59
N ALA A 148 -0.92 12.21 6.49
CA ALA A 148 -1.84 12.81 5.52
C ALA A 148 -2.01 14.33 5.71
N SER A 149 -2.05 14.80 6.97
CA SER A 149 -2.13 16.22 7.30
C SER A 149 -0.84 16.97 6.97
N GLU A 150 0.32 16.38 7.22
CA GLU A 150 1.61 16.98 6.88
C GLU A 150 1.81 17.06 5.35
N ALA A 151 1.39 16.03 4.61
CA ALA A 151 1.41 16.04 3.14
C ALA A 151 0.55 17.17 2.58
N LYS A 152 -0.67 17.34 3.13
CA LYS A 152 -1.57 18.44 2.77
C LYS A 152 -0.98 19.81 3.04
N MET A 153 -0.33 20.02 4.20
CA MET A 153 0.35 21.28 4.50
C MET A 153 1.46 21.62 3.49
N VAL A 154 2.24 20.62 3.08
CA VAL A 154 3.29 20.80 2.06
C VAL A 154 2.68 21.12 0.70
N GLU A 155 1.63 20.42 0.30
CA GLU A 155 0.89 20.69 -0.93
C GLU A 155 0.37 22.13 -0.96
N ASP A 156 -0.30 22.59 0.08
CA ASP A 156 -0.84 23.95 0.20
C ASP A 156 0.28 25.01 0.14
N ALA A 157 1.43 24.75 0.77
CA ALA A 157 2.59 25.64 0.69
C ALA A 157 3.18 25.73 -0.73
N LEU A 158 3.19 24.62 -1.48
CA LEU A 158 3.62 24.59 -2.87
C LEU A 158 2.64 25.34 -3.78
N HIS A 159 1.33 25.17 -3.58
CA HIS A 159 0.30 25.90 -4.30
C HIS A 159 0.38 27.42 -4.02
N ASP A 160 0.62 27.85 -2.76
CA ASP A 160 0.82 29.25 -2.42
C ASP A 160 2.05 29.84 -3.15
N LEU A 161 3.15 29.09 -3.20
CA LEU A 161 4.34 29.51 -3.95
C LEU A 161 4.06 29.59 -5.44
N GLY A 162 3.41 28.59 -6.03
CA GLY A 162 3.04 28.59 -7.46
C GLY A 162 2.16 29.79 -7.81
N ASN A 163 1.15 30.09 -7.01
CA ASN A 163 0.27 31.23 -7.19
C ASN A 163 1.02 32.58 -7.08
N LYS A 164 2.04 32.68 -6.23
CA LYS A 164 2.89 33.87 -6.14
C LYS A 164 3.76 34.04 -7.37
N LEU A 165 4.37 32.97 -7.86
CA LEU A 165 5.20 32.99 -9.06
C LEU A 165 4.39 33.40 -10.30
N LEU A 166 3.16 32.87 -10.44
CA LEU A 166 2.27 33.24 -11.54
C LEU A 166 1.85 34.74 -11.53
N LYS A 167 1.89 35.40 -10.38
CA LYS A 167 1.57 36.82 -10.24
C LYS A 167 2.76 37.75 -10.50
N VAL A 168 3.98 37.22 -10.63
CA VAL A 168 5.18 38.03 -10.92
C VAL A 168 5.15 38.40 -12.39
N ALA A 169 4.85 39.67 -12.68
CA ALA A 169 5.04 40.26 -14.00
C ALA A 169 6.47 40.80 -14.09
N LEU A 170 7.24 40.25 -14.99
CA LEU A 170 8.57 40.83 -15.37
C LEU A 170 8.28 41.82 -16.51
N ILE A 171 8.44 43.12 -16.21
CA ILE A 171 8.25 44.17 -17.20
C ILE A 171 9.53 44.28 -18.02
#